data_a5ae1f71202e52b681e7e2f4573f9d90
#
_entry.id   a5ae1f71202e52b681e7e2f4573f9d90
#
_cell.length_a   1.000
_cell.length_b   1.000
_cell.length_c   1.000
_cell.angle_alpha   90.00
_cell.angle_beta   90.00
_cell.angle_gamma   90.00
#
_symmetry.space_group_name_H-M   'P 1'
#
loop_
_entity.id
_entity.type
_entity.pdbx_description
1 polymer ?
#
loop_
_entity_poly.entity_id
_entity_poly.type
_entity_poly.pdbx_seq_one_letter_code
_entity_poly.pdbx_strand_id
1 'polypeptide(L)'
;MSLLAHPRIADWITVENGRLIVHTGKVEIGQRISTALGQIAHEELTIPMDQIDIAPVRTGLAPDEGMTSGSNSIEQSGHAIRCAAATLRVQVVKLLVAKHGGLKRDWQIDKGTLSLLGTNHRVALTDLAKEIRADALVDPNPPTLERIRLEMSKPAARGLPQMVRGQYIFVHDLDVPGMFHARVIRPPHANARLIDIQQGAVEKVQAKGMHLIRDGGFLAIAGSQEWPVVKATLMLAKSCTWDRSDGLPEVDVFSRLTTQNAQRRFLVVDGSPTEDPIPEKMESAEISARYERPYQMHAALAPSAALAKWTEESLEIHSHSQGIYPLRNSIADSLGLVQENVDITHIPGSGCYGHNGADDAAFEAALIAMQMPGTPILLKWTREDEHTWEPYAPAMAIDLAANLSGDLISEYSAEVFSDTHRGRPRPGEKRAGPAKLLANRFRADPINPNPAMPNLGNHAGMHRNLDPIYTFRNKRLVKNLCADILHRTSAMRCLGAAANVFALECFM
;
A
#
# COMPACT_ATOMS: atom_id res chain seq x y z
N MET A 1 -3.13 -6.80 16.56
CA MET A 1 -1.87 -7.43 16.06
C MET A 1 -0.70 -6.48 16.18
N SER A 2 -0.80 -5.23 15.78
CA SER A 2 0.32 -4.26 15.85
C SER A 2 0.89 -4.10 17.27
N LEU A 3 0.05 -4.00 18.28
CA LEU A 3 0.48 -3.84 19.68
C LEU A 3 1.25 -5.04 20.23
N LEU A 4 0.95 -6.28 19.77
CA LEU A 4 1.69 -7.47 20.20
C LEU A 4 3.11 -7.50 19.61
N ALA A 5 3.28 -7.02 18.39
CA ALA A 5 4.58 -6.96 17.73
C ALA A 5 5.44 -5.78 18.25
N HIS A 6 4.80 -4.69 18.67
CA HIS A 6 5.43 -3.46 19.16
C HIS A 6 4.85 -3.08 20.52
N PRO A 7 5.26 -3.74 21.61
CA PRO A 7 4.60 -3.62 22.90
C PRO A 7 5.03 -2.43 23.76
N ARG A 8 6.05 -1.66 23.36
CA ARG A 8 6.58 -0.54 24.16
C ARG A 8 5.84 0.76 23.86
N ILE A 9 5.72 1.63 24.86
CA ILE A 9 5.16 2.99 24.66
C ILE A 9 5.99 3.73 23.61
N ALA A 10 7.32 3.64 23.66
CA ALA A 10 8.22 4.32 22.75
C ALA A 10 8.12 3.85 21.30
N ASP A 11 7.54 2.67 21.03
CA ASP A 11 7.26 2.22 19.65
C ASP A 11 6.16 3.08 18.98
N TRP A 12 5.33 3.78 19.78
CA TRP A 12 4.16 4.54 19.30
C TRP A 12 4.22 6.03 19.64
N ILE A 13 4.81 6.38 20.76
CA ILE A 13 4.84 7.76 21.26
C ILE A 13 6.19 8.06 21.89
N THR A 14 6.80 9.14 21.42
CA THR A 14 7.99 9.76 22.03
C THR A 14 7.78 11.25 22.24
N VAL A 15 8.70 11.90 22.96
CA VAL A 15 8.70 13.35 23.17
C VAL A 15 10.06 13.92 22.78
N GLU A 16 10.05 14.85 21.82
CA GLU A 16 11.24 15.55 21.34
C GLU A 16 11.01 17.06 21.37
N ASN A 17 11.92 17.81 21.93
CA ASN A 17 11.85 19.28 22.01
C ASN A 17 10.51 19.82 22.56
N GLY A 18 9.93 19.12 23.55
CA GLY A 18 8.64 19.48 24.14
C GLY A 18 7.41 19.15 23.31
N ARG A 19 7.56 18.54 22.12
CA ARG A 19 6.48 18.11 21.24
C ARG A 19 6.25 16.61 21.38
N LEU A 20 5.01 16.19 21.23
CA LEU A 20 4.65 14.78 21.15
C LEU A 20 4.88 14.27 19.73
N ILE A 21 5.60 13.16 19.59
CA ILE A 21 5.84 12.49 18.33
C ILE A 21 5.07 11.18 18.32
N VAL A 22 4.19 11.00 17.35
CA VAL A 22 3.45 9.76 17.13
C VAL A 22 4.12 8.96 16.02
N HIS A 23 4.43 7.71 16.30
CA HIS A 23 5.03 6.76 15.38
C HIS A 23 3.97 5.82 14.81
N THR A 24 4.09 5.48 13.53
CA THR A 24 3.22 4.51 12.84
C THR A 24 3.92 3.95 11.63
N GLY A 25 3.63 2.70 11.28
CA GLY A 25 4.02 2.10 9.99
C GLY A 25 3.01 2.33 8.88
N LYS A 26 1.87 3.01 9.18
CA LYS A 26 0.86 3.33 8.16
C LYS A 26 1.23 4.60 7.41
N VAL A 27 1.17 4.52 6.09
CA VAL A 27 1.62 5.56 5.18
C VAL A 27 0.47 6.44 4.69
N GLU A 28 0.80 7.67 4.32
CA GLU A 28 -0.13 8.65 3.76
C GLU A 28 -0.33 8.41 2.26
N ILE A 29 -1.52 7.98 1.87
CA ILE A 29 -1.90 7.71 0.48
C ILE A 29 -3.10 8.56 0.02
N GLY A 30 -3.32 9.69 0.69
CA GLY A 30 -4.43 10.60 0.43
C GLY A 30 -5.64 10.42 1.36
N GLN A 31 -5.63 9.43 2.28
CA GLN A 31 -6.71 9.13 3.22
C GLN A 31 -6.63 9.94 4.52
N ARG A 32 -5.60 10.78 4.67
CA ARG A 32 -5.38 11.64 5.85
C ARG A 32 -5.17 10.88 7.16
N ILE A 33 -4.52 9.72 7.08
CA ILE A 33 -4.28 8.88 8.26
C ILE A 33 -3.42 9.57 9.31
N SER A 34 -2.43 10.35 8.90
CA SER A 34 -1.58 11.15 9.79
C SER A 34 -2.36 12.11 10.67
N THR A 35 -3.41 12.74 10.12
CA THR A 35 -4.33 13.59 10.90
C THR A 35 -5.13 12.79 11.90
N ALA A 36 -5.71 11.66 11.47
CA ALA A 36 -6.55 10.83 12.33
C ALA A 36 -5.76 10.19 13.49
N LEU A 37 -4.53 9.71 13.24
CA LEU A 37 -3.69 9.14 14.30
C LEU A 37 -3.22 10.21 15.30
N GLY A 38 -2.88 11.40 14.83
CA GLY A 38 -2.59 12.54 15.71
C GLY A 38 -3.79 12.94 16.57
N GLN A 39 -5.00 12.89 16.00
CA GLN A 39 -6.25 13.16 16.74
C GLN A 39 -6.49 12.13 17.85
N ILE A 40 -6.22 10.85 17.60
CA ILE A 40 -6.35 9.80 18.63
C ILE A 40 -5.41 10.08 19.81
N ALA A 41 -4.17 10.48 19.56
CA ALA A 41 -3.23 10.87 20.62
C ALA A 41 -3.69 12.13 21.36
N HIS A 42 -4.21 13.13 20.62
CA HIS A 42 -4.81 14.34 21.20
C HIS A 42 -5.96 14.00 22.14
N GLU A 43 -6.87 13.12 21.75
CA GLU A 43 -8.05 12.74 22.55
C GLU A 43 -7.65 12.11 23.90
N GLU A 44 -6.57 11.33 23.97
CA GLU A 44 -6.10 10.68 25.20
C GLU A 44 -5.18 11.54 26.07
N LEU A 45 -4.43 12.45 25.46
CA LEU A 45 -3.42 13.27 26.16
C LEU A 45 -3.82 14.73 26.28
N THR A 46 -4.90 15.14 25.64
CA THR A 46 -5.39 16.53 25.54
C THR A 46 -4.35 17.53 24.97
N ILE A 47 -3.19 17.06 24.53
CA ILE A 47 -2.15 17.89 23.93
C ILE A 47 -2.71 18.52 22.63
N PRO A 48 -2.60 19.84 22.43
CA PRO A 48 -3.07 20.50 21.20
C PRO A 48 -2.49 19.88 19.92
N MET A 49 -3.29 19.76 18.87
CA MET A 49 -2.92 19.13 17.60
C MET A 49 -1.69 19.76 16.92
N ASP A 50 -1.44 21.02 17.15
CA ASP A 50 -0.27 21.76 16.65
C ASP A 50 1.01 21.46 17.43
N GLN A 51 0.92 20.79 18.59
CA GLN A 51 2.04 20.29 19.38
C GLN A 51 2.29 18.78 19.20
N ILE A 52 1.54 18.14 18.32
CA ILE A 52 1.69 16.71 17.98
C ILE A 52 2.27 16.60 16.59
N ASP A 53 3.36 15.90 16.42
CA ASP A 53 3.95 15.56 15.13
C ASP A 53 3.76 14.07 14.82
N ILE A 54 3.79 13.73 13.54
CA ILE A 54 3.83 12.34 13.08
C ILE A 54 5.24 12.10 12.54
N ALA A 55 5.91 11.09 13.06
CA ALA A 55 7.24 10.71 12.62
C ALA A 55 7.24 10.31 11.13
N PRO A 56 8.32 10.57 10.38
CA PRO A 56 8.50 10.00 9.05
C PRO A 56 8.38 8.47 9.09
N VAL A 57 7.63 7.90 8.15
CA VAL A 57 7.48 6.44 8.05
C VAL A 57 8.70 5.90 7.30
N ARG A 58 9.66 5.36 8.07
CA ARG A 58 10.92 4.83 7.58
C ARG A 58 11.19 3.46 8.18
N THR A 59 11.74 2.53 7.40
CA THR A 59 12.13 1.21 7.89
C THR A 59 13.22 1.34 8.97
N GLY A 60 13.12 0.49 10.00
CA GLY A 60 14.04 0.57 11.15
C GLY A 60 13.66 1.61 12.21
N LEU A 61 12.85 2.62 11.90
CA LEU A 61 12.38 3.65 12.84
C LEU A 61 10.88 3.55 13.14
N ALA A 62 10.05 3.33 12.12
CA ALA A 62 8.62 3.13 12.27
C ALA A 62 8.31 1.67 12.67
N PRO A 63 7.24 1.40 13.42
CA PRO A 63 6.80 0.02 13.67
C PRO A 63 6.46 -0.69 12.35
N ASP A 64 6.83 -1.97 12.23
CA ASP A 64 6.41 -2.78 11.08
C ASP A 64 4.93 -3.15 11.23
N GLU A 65 4.09 -2.43 10.53
CA GLU A 65 2.66 -2.67 10.47
C GLU A 65 2.20 -3.25 9.11
N GLY A 66 3.15 -3.77 8.33
CA GLY A 66 2.89 -4.34 7.01
C GLY A 66 2.35 -3.32 6.01
N MET A 67 1.22 -3.66 5.38
CA MET A 67 0.61 -2.80 4.34
C MET A 67 -0.42 -1.83 4.91
N THR A 68 -0.47 -0.62 4.37
CA THR A 68 -1.58 0.32 4.58
C THR A 68 -2.75 -0.07 3.67
N SER A 69 -3.52 -1.04 4.08
CA SER A 69 -4.63 -1.62 3.29
C SER A 69 -5.66 -2.30 4.19
N GLY A 70 -6.79 -2.74 3.63
CA GLY A 70 -7.80 -3.52 4.34
C GLY A 70 -8.61 -2.72 5.37
N SER A 71 -8.55 -1.40 5.37
CA SER A 71 -9.19 -0.51 6.36
C SER A 71 -8.68 -0.67 7.80
N ASN A 72 -7.47 -1.22 7.98
CA ASN A 72 -6.93 -1.61 9.29
C ASN A 72 -6.22 -0.46 10.04
N SER A 73 -6.02 0.70 9.42
CA SER A 73 -5.16 1.74 10.01
C SER A 73 -5.73 2.30 11.33
N ILE A 74 -7.04 2.55 11.41
CA ILE A 74 -7.67 3.00 12.67
C ILE A 74 -7.86 1.84 13.64
N GLU A 75 -8.31 0.69 13.15
CA GLU A 75 -8.55 -0.49 13.98
C GLU A 75 -7.28 -1.00 14.66
N GLN A 76 -6.14 -1.02 13.96
CA GLN A 76 -4.88 -1.58 14.47
C GLN A 76 -3.97 -0.50 15.04
N SER A 77 -3.50 0.44 14.19
CA SER A 77 -2.58 1.49 14.61
C SER A 77 -3.24 2.51 15.53
N GLY A 78 -4.47 2.92 15.19
CA GLY A 78 -5.24 3.84 16.04
C GLY A 78 -5.50 3.26 17.43
N HIS A 79 -5.84 1.97 17.52
CA HIS A 79 -5.99 1.28 18.79
C HIS A 79 -4.66 1.24 19.57
N ALA A 80 -3.56 0.87 18.91
CA ALA A 80 -2.24 0.81 19.55
C ALA A 80 -1.79 2.17 20.09
N ILE A 81 -1.93 3.24 19.27
CA ILE A 81 -1.60 4.61 19.69
C ILE A 81 -2.50 5.04 20.86
N ARG A 82 -3.79 4.70 20.84
CA ARG A 82 -4.70 4.99 21.94
C ARG A 82 -4.26 4.33 23.24
N CYS A 83 -3.96 3.03 23.18
CA CYS A 83 -3.48 2.29 24.35
C CYS A 83 -2.15 2.85 24.85
N ALA A 84 -1.20 3.18 23.96
CA ALA A 84 0.08 3.78 24.33
C ALA A 84 -0.09 5.15 24.98
N ALA A 85 -0.94 6.01 24.42
CA ALA A 85 -1.24 7.33 24.96
C ALA A 85 -1.90 7.25 26.35
N ALA A 86 -2.91 6.39 26.51
CA ALA A 86 -3.57 6.18 27.80
C ALA A 86 -2.62 5.60 28.85
N THR A 87 -1.78 4.63 28.47
CA THR A 87 -0.76 4.05 29.35
C THR A 87 0.26 5.11 29.79
N LEU A 88 0.75 5.91 28.84
CA LEU A 88 1.66 7.02 29.13
C LEU A 88 1.05 7.99 30.14
N ARG A 89 -0.18 8.44 29.92
CA ARG A 89 -0.92 9.32 30.83
C ARG A 89 -1.02 8.72 32.24
N VAL A 90 -1.38 7.45 32.34
CA VAL A 90 -1.48 6.76 33.64
C VAL A 90 -0.13 6.69 34.36
N GLN A 91 0.95 6.41 33.63
CA GLN A 91 2.30 6.37 34.21
C GLN A 91 2.78 7.75 34.67
N VAL A 92 2.53 8.78 33.86
CA VAL A 92 2.85 10.18 34.23
C VAL A 92 2.07 10.62 35.47
N VAL A 93 0.78 10.29 35.59
CA VAL A 93 0.00 10.59 36.79
C VAL A 93 0.55 9.84 38.03
N LYS A 94 0.97 8.57 37.88
CA LYS A 94 1.63 7.84 38.97
C LYS A 94 2.93 8.52 39.43
N LEU A 95 3.72 8.97 38.48
CA LEU A 95 4.97 9.70 38.75
C LEU A 95 4.71 11.02 39.48
N LEU A 96 3.67 11.77 39.07
CA LEU A 96 3.26 13.01 39.74
C LEU A 96 2.82 12.79 41.19
N VAL A 97 1.98 11.77 41.43
CA VAL A 97 1.55 11.42 42.78
C VAL A 97 2.76 11.07 43.66
N ALA A 98 3.75 10.34 43.12
CA ALA A 98 4.97 10.00 43.86
C ALA A 98 5.85 11.22 44.17
N LYS A 99 5.93 12.19 43.28
CA LYS A 99 6.79 13.38 43.43
C LYS A 99 6.14 14.52 44.22
N HIS A 100 4.85 14.71 44.05
CA HIS A 100 4.15 15.91 44.50
C HIS A 100 2.96 15.63 45.43
N GLY A 101 2.67 14.34 45.69
CA GLY A 101 1.57 13.93 46.56
C GLY A 101 0.20 14.03 45.85
N GLY A 102 -0.88 14.00 46.67
CA GLY A 102 -2.26 13.94 46.22
C GLY A 102 -2.68 12.52 45.84
N LEU A 103 -3.94 12.38 45.44
CA LEU A 103 -4.46 11.14 44.91
C LEU A 103 -4.54 11.24 43.38
N LYS A 104 -4.56 10.12 42.66
CA LYS A 104 -4.66 10.12 41.19
C LYS A 104 -5.85 10.95 40.67
N ARG A 105 -7.00 10.90 41.35
CA ARG A 105 -8.21 11.66 41.02
C ARG A 105 -8.09 13.17 41.18
N ASP A 106 -7.13 13.62 41.98
CA ASP A 106 -6.90 15.05 42.25
C ASP A 106 -6.08 15.73 41.13
N TRP A 107 -5.45 14.92 40.26
CA TRP A 107 -4.72 15.40 39.10
C TRP A 107 -5.62 15.47 37.87
N GLN A 108 -5.86 16.65 37.37
CA GLN A 108 -6.63 16.91 36.15
C GLN A 108 -5.69 17.20 34.98
N ILE A 109 -6.08 16.75 33.79
CA ILE A 109 -5.36 17.02 32.56
C ILE A 109 -6.22 17.94 31.64
N ASP A 110 -5.62 19.05 31.17
CA ASP A 110 -6.20 19.93 30.19
C ASP A 110 -5.08 20.50 29.31
N LYS A 111 -5.28 20.48 28.00
CA LYS A 111 -4.33 20.99 26.99
C LYS A 111 -2.90 20.48 27.20
N GLY A 112 -2.75 19.20 27.55
CA GLY A 112 -1.45 18.60 27.82
C GLY A 112 -0.79 19.02 29.14
N THR A 113 -1.48 19.78 29.99
CA THR A 113 -1.01 20.23 31.30
C THR A 113 -1.73 19.46 32.39
N LEU A 114 -0.98 18.91 33.34
CA LEU A 114 -1.50 18.28 34.54
C LEU A 114 -1.49 19.27 35.70
N SER A 115 -2.61 19.41 36.38
CA SER A 115 -2.79 20.33 37.53
C SER A 115 -3.36 19.60 38.71
N LEU A 116 -2.82 19.89 39.92
CA LEU A 116 -3.32 19.36 41.19
C LEU A 116 -4.45 20.26 41.70
N LEU A 117 -5.63 19.70 41.90
CA LEU A 117 -6.83 20.39 42.38
C LEU A 117 -6.54 21.13 43.73
N GLY A 118 -7.05 22.34 43.83
CA GLY A 118 -6.89 23.17 45.04
C GLY A 118 -5.49 23.77 45.22
N THR A 119 -4.61 23.66 44.23
CA THR A 119 -3.26 24.22 44.26
C THR A 119 -2.91 24.97 42.96
N ASN A 120 -1.78 25.71 42.98
CA ASN A 120 -1.23 26.31 41.75
C ASN A 120 -0.22 25.39 41.02
N HIS A 121 -0.11 24.13 41.44
CA HIS A 121 0.86 23.21 40.87
C HIS A 121 0.42 22.74 39.47
N ARG A 122 1.26 23.01 38.49
CA ARG A 122 1.03 22.65 37.08
C ARG A 122 2.30 22.11 36.44
N VAL A 123 2.17 21.04 35.65
CA VAL A 123 3.32 20.41 34.98
C VAL A 123 2.88 19.97 33.57
N ALA A 124 3.69 20.25 32.55
CA ALA A 124 3.41 19.76 31.21
C ALA A 124 3.62 18.23 31.18
N LEU A 125 2.69 17.52 30.54
CA LEU A 125 2.77 16.07 30.38
C LEU A 125 4.07 15.68 29.65
N THR A 126 4.45 16.46 28.62
CA THR A 126 5.65 16.23 27.81
C THR A 126 6.94 16.31 28.61
N ASP A 127 7.01 17.10 29.68
CA ASP A 127 8.20 17.18 30.52
C ASP A 127 8.41 15.91 31.33
N LEU A 128 7.33 15.34 31.86
CA LEU A 128 7.37 14.10 32.64
C LEU A 128 7.40 12.84 31.78
N ALA A 129 6.86 12.89 30.57
CA ALA A 129 6.90 11.77 29.66
C ALA A 129 8.34 11.32 29.35
N LYS A 130 9.30 12.24 29.36
CA LYS A 130 10.74 11.94 29.19
C LYS A 130 11.33 11.10 30.32
N GLU A 131 10.70 11.10 31.49
CA GLU A 131 11.14 10.30 32.65
C GLU A 131 10.58 8.88 32.62
N ILE A 132 9.63 8.59 31.74
CA ILE A 132 9.11 7.24 31.56
C ILE A 132 10.17 6.42 30.82
N ARG A 133 10.43 5.22 31.34
CA ARG A 133 11.45 4.33 30.78
C ARG A 133 11.14 3.98 29.32
N ALA A 134 12.15 3.94 28.48
CA ALA A 134 12.03 3.62 27.07
C ALA A 134 11.51 2.18 26.81
N ASP A 135 11.75 1.24 27.76
CA ASP A 135 11.26 -0.14 27.70
C ASP A 135 9.88 -0.34 28.36
N ALA A 136 9.21 0.75 28.81
CA ALA A 136 7.89 0.67 29.41
C ALA A 136 6.87 0.09 28.45
N LEU A 137 6.17 -0.95 28.89
CA LEU A 137 5.17 -1.66 28.09
C LEU A 137 3.83 -0.93 28.07
N VAL A 138 3.15 -1.04 26.96
CA VAL A 138 1.76 -0.59 26.80
C VAL A 138 0.83 -1.57 27.52
N ASP A 139 -0.10 -1.05 28.31
CA ASP A 139 -1.23 -1.80 28.83
C ASP A 139 -2.24 -2.01 27.66
N PRO A 140 -2.59 -3.24 27.29
CA PRO A 140 -3.53 -3.48 26.20
C PRO A 140 -4.98 -3.04 26.52
N ASN A 141 -5.30 -2.83 27.80
CA ASN A 141 -6.62 -2.39 28.27
C ASN A 141 -6.49 -1.24 29.28
N PRO A 142 -5.87 -0.11 28.91
CA PRO A 142 -5.65 0.98 29.83
C PRO A 142 -6.97 1.72 30.10
N PRO A 143 -7.12 2.41 31.23
CA PRO A 143 -8.24 3.30 31.44
C PRO A 143 -8.13 4.50 30.47
N THR A 144 -8.97 4.52 29.47
CA THR A 144 -9.08 5.61 28.49
C THR A 144 -9.89 6.78 29.07
N LEU A 145 -9.67 7.98 28.56
CA LEU A 145 -10.54 9.10 28.87
C LEU A 145 -11.93 8.83 28.23
N GLU A 146 -12.99 9.10 29.00
CA GLU A 146 -14.32 9.10 28.42
C GLU A 146 -14.34 10.07 27.24
N ARG A 147 -14.86 9.59 26.10
CA ARG A 147 -15.10 10.47 24.97
C ARG A 147 -16.22 11.43 25.39
N ILE A 148 -15.82 12.56 25.96
CA ILE A 148 -16.70 13.71 25.90
C ILE A 148 -16.99 13.85 24.40
N ARG A 149 -18.28 13.85 24.03
CA ARG A 149 -18.70 14.30 22.71
C ARG A 149 -18.35 15.80 22.65
N LEU A 150 -17.06 16.07 22.52
CA LEU A 150 -16.58 17.38 22.12
C LEU A 150 -17.34 17.68 20.83
N GLU A 151 -18.00 18.82 20.77
CA GLU A 151 -18.28 19.45 19.49
C GLU A 151 -16.98 19.37 18.72
N MET A 152 -16.88 18.35 17.86
CA MET A 152 -15.62 17.99 17.22
C MET A 152 -15.28 19.14 16.28
N SER A 153 -14.45 20.06 16.77
CA SER A 153 -13.71 20.92 15.86
C SER A 153 -12.93 19.98 14.97
N LYS A 154 -13.41 19.75 13.75
CA LYS A 154 -12.76 18.88 12.78
C LYS A 154 -11.36 19.43 12.58
N PRO A 155 -10.30 18.73 12.99
CA PRO A 155 -8.94 19.25 12.83
C PRO A 155 -8.68 19.45 11.33
N ALA A 156 -8.04 20.55 10.97
CA ALA A 156 -7.58 20.74 9.61
C ALA A 156 -6.64 19.57 9.20
N ALA A 157 -6.83 19.06 8.00
CA ALA A 157 -5.98 17.98 7.50
C ALA A 157 -4.52 18.45 7.45
N ARG A 158 -3.61 17.63 8.01
CA ARG A 158 -2.17 17.89 7.99
C ARG A 158 -1.69 18.06 6.56
N GLY A 159 -0.82 19.03 6.31
CA GLY A 159 -0.27 19.30 4.98
C GLY A 159 -1.24 19.99 4.00
N LEU A 160 -2.53 20.13 4.32
CA LEU A 160 -3.48 20.73 3.39
C LEU A 160 -3.12 22.17 2.98
N PRO A 161 -2.72 23.08 3.89
CA PRO A 161 -2.28 24.43 3.50
C PRO A 161 -1.07 24.42 2.56
N GLN A 162 -0.14 23.50 2.76
CA GLN A 162 1.03 23.33 1.89
C GLN A 162 0.63 22.79 0.50
N MET A 163 -0.30 21.81 0.43
CA MET A 163 -0.82 21.29 -0.84
C MET A 163 -1.50 22.37 -1.67
N VAL A 164 -2.36 23.17 -1.05
CA VAL A 164 -3.08 24.26 -1.74
C VAL A 164 -2.13 25.33 -2.27
N ARG A 165 -0.99 25.53 -1.60
CA ARG A 165 0.03 26.51 -2.02
C ARG A 165 1.12 25.95 -2.93
N GLY A 166 1.06 24.64 -3.29
CA GLY A 166 2.11 23.97 -4.05
C GLY A 166 3.44 23.79 -3.30
N GLN A 167 3.38 23.78 -1.97
CA GLN A 167 4.56 23.63 -1.09
C GLN A 167 4.68 22.22 -0.48
N TYR A 168 3.72 21.36 -0.76
CA TYR A 168 3.75 19.96 -0.30
C TYR A 168 4.64 19.14 -1.21
N ILE A 169 5.56 18.41 -0.62
CA ILE A 169 6.55 17.61 -1.36
C ILE A 169 5.99 16.23 -1.63
N PHE A 170 5.82 15.90 -2.90
CA PHE A 170 5.56 14.56 -3.39
C PHE A 170 6.87 13.91 -3.86
N VAL A 171 6.85 12.60 -4.08
CA VAL A 171 8.05 11.89 -4.56
C VAL A 171 8.63 12.46 -5.85
N HIS A 172 7.78 13.06 -6.71
CA HIS A 172 8.18 13.68 -7.98
C HIS A 172 8.92 15.01 -7.80
N ASP A 173 8.74 15.65 -6.64
CA ASP A 173 9.29 16.97 -6.30
C ASP A 173 10.62 16.86 -5.54
N LEU A 174 11.10 15.63 -5.33
CA LEU A 174 12.38 15.42 -4.68
C LEU A 174 13.51 16.00 -5.53
N ASP A 175 14.31 16.84 -4.89
CA ASP A 175 15.51 17.44 -5.47
C ASP A 175 16.64 17.34 -4.43
N VAL A 176 17.64 16.54 -4.73
CA VAL A 176 18.78 16.32 -3.85
C VAL A 176 20.11 16.61 -4.59
N PRO A 177 21.13 17.13 -3.91
CA PRO A 177 22.39 17.48 -4.55
C PRO A 177 23.02 16.33 -5.33
N GLY A 178 23.39 16.58 -6.58
CA GLY A 178 24.05 15.60 -7.44
C GLY A 178 23.15 14.49 -7.99
N MET A 179 21.83 14.65 -7.87
CA MET A 179 20.88 13.65 -8.34
C MET A 179 20.86 13.56 -9.87
N PHE A 180 20.65 12.34 -10.36
CA PHE A 180 20.40 12.05 -11.76
C PHE A 180 18.93 11.67 -11.96
N HIS A 181 18.37 12.03 -13.11
CA HIS A 181 17.05 11.59 -13.57
C HIS A 181 17.19 10.30 -14.37
N ALA A 182 16.22 9.41 -14.24
CA ALA A 182 16.22 8.15 -14.98
C ALA A 182 14.85 7.85 -15.63
N ARG A 183 14.91 7.11 -16.75
CA ARG A 183 13.75 6.53 -17.44
C ARG A 183 14.07 5.12 -17.88
N VAL A 184 13.09 4.22 -17.81
CA VAL A 184 13.21 2.83 -18.27
C VAL A 184 12.82 2.73 -19.73
N ILE A 185 13.50 1.87 -20.47
CA ILE A 185 13.10 1.48 -21.83
C ILE A 185 12.33 0.19 -21.73
N ARG A 186 11.05 0.23 -22.07
CA ARG A 186 10.13 -0.88 -21.94
C ARG A 186 10.14 -1.80 -23.17
N PRO A 187 10.03 -3.12 -22.97
CA PRO A 187 9.72 -4.04 -24.07
C PRO A 187 8.31 -3.78 -24.63
N PRO A 188 7.99 -4.21 -25.85
CA PRO A 188 6.67 -4.00 -26.44
C PRO A 188 5.54 -4.77 -25.71
N HIS A 189 5.84 -5.86 -25.02
CA HIS A 189 4.94 -6.63 -24.16
C HIS A 189 5.72 -7.48 -23.16
N ALA A 190 5.02 -8.05 -22.18
CA ALA A 190 5.63 -8.73 -21.03
C ALA A 190 6.49 -9.96 -21.37
N ASN A 191 6.26 -10.59 -22.52
CA ASN A 191 7.00 -11.79 -22.97
C ASN A 191 8.10 -11.45 -23.97
N ALA A 192 8.17 -10.20 -24.47
CA ALA A 192 9.19 -9.81 -25.44
C ALA A 192 10.59 -9.87 -24.83
N ARG A 193 11.54 -10.37 -25.61
CA ARG A 193 12.95 -10.49 -25.22
C ARG A 193 13.80 -9.55 -26.06
N LEU A 194 14.77 -8.90 -25.40
CA LEU A 194 15.72 -8.06 -26.11
C LEU A 194 16.66 -8.93 -26.95
N ILE A 195 16.71 -8.66 -28.25
CA ILE A 195 17.64 -9.30 -29.18
C ILE A 195 18.90 -8.44 -29.30
N ASP A 196 18.74 -7.15 -29.63
CA ASP A 196 19.87 -6.25 -29.90
C ASP A 196 19.53 -4.79 -29.62
N ILE A 197 20.58 -4.00 -29.44
CA ILE A 197 20.54 -2.52 -29.35
C ILE A 197 21.55 -1.98 -30.34
N GLN A 198 21.11 -1.10 -31.25
CA GLN A 198 22.01 -0.48 -32.23
C GLN A 198 23.16 0.27 -31.52
N GLN A 199 24.38 -0.19 -31.71
CA GLN A 199 25.59 0.32 -31.02
C GLN A 199 25.77 1.84 -31.24
N GLY A 200 25.57 2.34 -32.46
CA GLY A 200 25.66 3.77 -32.77
C GLY A 200 24.62 4.65 -32.04
N ALA A 201 23.51 4.09 -31.58
CA ALA A 201 22.55 4.81 -30.73
C ALA A 201 23.05 4.88 -29.27
N VAL A 202 23.67 3.80 -28.79
CA VAL A 202 24.29 3.76 -27.45
C VAL A 202 25.43 4.81 -27.35
N GLU A 203 26.31 4.84 -28.35
CA GLU A 203 27.43 5.81 -28.42
C GLU A 203 26.95 7.27 -28.40
N LYS A 204 25.83 7.56 -29.12
CA LYS A 204 25.21 8.91 -29.10
C LYS A 204 24.67 9.32 -27.73
N VAL A 205 24.19 8.36 -26.92
CA VAL A 205 23.71 8.59 -25.55
C VAL A 205 24.91 8.87 -24.64
N GLN A 206 25.96 8.03 -24.71
CA GLN A 206 27.14 8.14 -23.89
C GLN A 206 27.97 9.42 -24.22
N ALA A 207 28.06 9.79 -25.49
CA ALA A 207 28.72 11.02 -25.91
C ALA A 207 28.09 12.30 -25.34
N LYS A 208 26.83 12.22 -24.86
CA LYS A 208 26.15 13.33 -24.20
C LYS A 208 26.22 13.26 -22.67
N GLY A 209 27.09 12.41 -22.12
CA GLY A 209 27.28 12.26 -20.68
C GLY A 209 26.12 11.54 -19.98
N MET A 210 25.30 10.77 -20.71
CA MET A 210 24.25 9.93 -20.14
C MET A 210 24.70 8.48 -20.06
N HIS A 211 24.11 7.73 -19.14
CA HIS A 211 24.46 6.35 -18.84
C HIS A 211 23.36 5.42 -19.32
N LEU A 212 23.72 4.41 -20.10
CA LEU A 212 22.85 3.26 -20.37
C LEU A 212 23.08 2.23 -19.26
N ILE A 213 22.01 1.93 -18.54
CA ILE A 213 21.93 0.88 -17.53
C ILE A 213 21.35 -0.36 -18.21
N ARG A 214 22.01 -1.52 -18.07
CA ARG A 214 21.56 -2.77 -18.66
C ARG A 214 21.74 -3.95 -17.69
N ASP A 215 20.68 -4.71 -17.51
CA ASP A 215 20.69 -6.01 -16.83
C ASP A 215 19.76 -6.95 -17.63
N GLY A 216 20.37 -7.75 -18.54
CA GLY A 216 19.58 -8.56 -19.49
C GLY A 216 18.74 -7.70 -20.43
N GLY A 217 17.42 -7.84 -20.35
CA GLY A 217 16.41 -7.03 -21.05
C GLY A 217 15.91 -5.84 -20.24
N PHE A 218 16.31 -5.66 -18.99
CA PHE A 218 16.07 -4.42 -18.26
C PHE A 218 17.00 -3.34 -18.75
N LEU A 219 16.45 -2.24 -19.26
CA LEU A 219 17.19 -1.13 -19.83
C LEU A 219 16.70 0.19 -19.22
N ALA A 220 17.65 1.09 -18.88
CA ALA A 220 17.32 2.43 -18.45
C ALA A 220 18.39 3.44 -18.92
N ILE A 221 17.98 4.70 -19.03
CA ILE A 221 18.88 5.84 -19.26
C ILE A 221 18.88 6.71 -18.02
N ALA A 222 20.07 7.09 -17.54
CA ALA A 222 20.26 8.03 -16.46
C ALA A 222 21.16 9.20 -16.88
N GLY A 223 20.89 10.39 -16.34
CA GLY A 223 21.68 11.60 -16.60
C GLY A 223 21.28 12.77 -15.71
N SER A 224 22.12 13.80 -15.65
CA SER A 224 21.94 14.94 -14.75
C SER A 224 20.78 15.89 -15.12
N GLN A 225 20.24 15.77 -16.33
CA GLN A 225 19.13 16.62 -16.79
C GLN A 225 17.96 15.79 -17.30
N GLU A 226 16.76 16.07 -16.80
CA GLU A 226 15.57 15.26 -17.06
C GLU A 226 15.19 15.21 -18.55
N TRP A 227 15.07 16.35 -19.20
CA TRP A 227 14.63 16.39 -20.60
C TRP A 227 15.59 15.72 -21.61
N PRO A 228 16.93 15.89 -21.52
CA PRO A 228 17.87 15.08 -22.29
C PRO A 228 17.71 13.57 -22.10
N VAL A 229 17.48 13.11 -20.85
CA VAL A 229 17.20 11.69 -20.54
C VAL A 229 15.94 11.20 -21.24
N VAL A 230 14.84 11.95 -21.17
CA VAL A 230 13.59 11.60 -21.86
C VAL A 230 13.81 11.43 -23.38
N LYS A 231 14.49 12.40 -24.00
CA LYS A 231 14.78 12.32 -25.45
C LYS A 231 15.68 11.13 -25.81
N ALA A 232 16.68 10.85 -24.98
CA ALA A 232 17.59 9.73 -25.18
C ALA A 232 16.87 8.39 -25.05
N THR A 233 15.98 8.25 -24.07
CA THR A 233 15.16 7.06 -23.86
C THR A 233 14.27 6.79 -25.05
N LEU A 234 13.55 7.80 -25.55
CA LEU A 234 12.69 7.67 -26.74
C LEU A 234 13.48 7.31 -28.02
N MET A 235 14.68 7.84 -28.17
CA MET A 235 15.58 7.52 -29.28
C MET A 235 16.09 6.08 -29.17
N LEU A 236 16.57 5.69 -28.00
CA LEU A 236 17.15 4.36 -27.81
C LEU A 236 16.08 3.26 -27.87
N ALA A 237 14.87 3.52 -27.39
CA ALA A 237 13.74 2.59 -27.50
C ALA A 237 13.44 2.19 -28.97
N LYS A 238 13.57 3.13 -29.90
CA LYS A 238 13.42 2.88 -31.35
C LYS A 238 14.61 2.11 -31.95
N SER A 239 15.72 2.05 -31.24
CA SER A 239 16.96 1.39 -31.68
C SER A 239 17.14 0.01 -31.04
N CYS A 240 16.16 -0.43 -30.23
CA CYS A 240 16.10 -1.77 -29.67
C CYS A 240 15.36 -2.71 -30.62
N THR A 241 15.89 -3.91 -30.82
CA THR A 241 15.22 -5.00 -31.51
C THR A 241 14.71 -6.01 -30.47
N TRP A 242 13.43 -6.31 -30.53
CA TRP A 242 12.77 -7.23 -29.60
C TRP A 242 12.18 -8.43 -30.33
N ASP A 243 12.30 -9.63 -29.72
CA ASP A 243 11.47 -10.76 -30.10
C ASP A 243 10.03 -10.49 -29.64
N ARG A 244 9.09 -10.55 -30.59
CA ARG A 244 7.67 -10.24 -30.39
C ARG A 244 6.76 -11.44 -30.60
N SER A 245 7.32 -12.66 -30.69
CA SER A 245 6.60 -13.87 -31.07
C SER A 245 5.45 -14.22 -30.11
N ASP A 246 5.60 -13.90 -28.80
CA ASP A 246 4.66 -14.27 -27.75
C ASP A 246 3.82 -13.07 -27.25
N GLY A 247 3.17 -12.36 -28.17
CA GLY A 247 2.28 -11.24 -27.84
C GLY A 247 1.03 -11.67 -27.06
N LEU A 248 0.26 -10.67 -26.58
CA LEU A 248 -1.03 -10.95 -25.97
C LEU A 248 -2.01 -11.49 -27.01
N PRO A 249 -2.78 -12.55 -26.70
CA PRO A 249 -3.79 -13.07 -27.60
C PRO A 249 -4.97 -12.09 -27.76
N GLU A 250 -5.53 -12.01 -28.96
CA GLU A 250 -6.83 -11.36 -29.19
C GLU A 250 -7.94 -12.28 -28.68
N VAL A 251 -8.51 -11.95 -27.53
CA VAL A 251 -9.59 -12.72 -26.91
C VAL A 251 -10.62 -11.80 -26.27
N ASP A 252 -11.87 -12.21 -26.29
CA ASP A 252 -12.88 -11.60 -25.43
C ASP A 252 -12.58 -11.94 -23.97
N VAL A 253 -12.33 -10.90 -23.15
CA VAL A 253 -11.92 -11.03 -21.76
C VAL A 253 -12.96 -11.77 -20.93
N PHE A 254 -14.24 -11.47 -21.12
CA PHE A 254 -15.31 -12.02 -20.28
C PHE A 254 -15.64 -13.46 -20.66
N SER A 255 -15.63 -13.79 -21.94
CA SER A 255 -15.71 -15.19 -22.38
C SER A 255 -14.55 -16.00 -21.82
N ARG A 256 -13.32 -15.46 -21.85
CA ARG A 256 -12.14 -16.13 -21.27
C ARG A 256 -12.32 -16.39 -19.78
N LEU A 257 -12.79 -15.40 -18.98
CA LEU A 257 -13.01 -15.55 -17.56
C LEU A 257 -13.99 -16.68 -17.23
N THR A 258 -15.01 -16.86 -18.03
CA THR A 258 -16.12 -17.78 -17.72
C THR A 258 -15.97 -19.17 -18.32
N THR A 259 -15.12 -19.36 -19.34
CA THR A 259 -14.93 -20.65 -20.05
C THR A 259 -13.65 -21.39 -19.66
N GLN A 260 -12.77 -20.83 -18.85
CA GLN A 260 -11.52 -21.49 -18.48
C GLN A 260 -11.74 -22.75 -17.61
N ASN A 261 -11.14 -23.87 -18.03
CA ASN A 261 -11.22 -25.16 -17.34
C ASN A 261 -10.34 -25.25 -16.08
N ALA A 262 -9.37 -24.36 -15.92
CA ALA A 262 -8.40 -24.38 -14.82
C ALA A 262 -8.75 -23.46 -13.64
N GLN A 263 -10.03 -23.30 -13.35
CA GLN A 263 -10.50 -22.42 -12.29
C GLN A 263 -10.38 -23.07 -10.90
N ARG A 264 -9.86 -22.32 -9.94
CA ARG A 264 -9.98 -22.67 -8.53
C ARG A 264 -11.31 -22.07 -8.01
N ARG A 265 -12.22 -22.96 -7.63
CA ARG A 265 -13.59 -22.62 -7.22
C ARG A 265 -13.73 -22.81 -5.72
N PHE A 266 -14.50 -21.93 -5.09
CA PHE A 266 -14.81 -21.97 -3.66
C PHE A 266 -16.24 -21.57 -3.43
N LEU A 267 -16.92 -22.28 -2.54
CA LEU A 267 -18.17 -21.82 -1.94
C LEU A 267 -17.86 -20.64 -0.99
N VAL A 268 -18.71 -19.63 -0.96
CA VAL A 268 -18.57 -18.51 -0.02
C VAL A 268 -19.70 -18.59 1.00
N VAL A 269 -19.33 -18.73 2.27
CA VAL A 269 -20.26 -18.80 3.40
C VAL A 269 -19.90 -17.70 4.38
N ASP A 270 -20.86 -16.86 4.73
CA ASP A 270 -20.70 -15.73 5.64
C ASP A 270 -19.47 -14.85 5.27
N GLY A 271 -19.35 -14.59 3.97
CA GLY A 271 -18.25 -13.80 3.41
C GLY A 271 -16.89 -14.49 3.34
N SER A 272 -16.78 -15.75 3.75
CA SER A 272 -15.54 -16.55 3.75
C SER A 272 -15.55 -17.66 2.70
N PRO A 273 -14.51 -17.80 1.87
CA PRO A 273 -14.37 -18.95 0.99
C PRO A 273 -14.09 -20.21 1.78
N THR A 274 -14.81 -21.30 1.43
CA THR A 274 -14.65 -22.65 2.00
C THR A 274 -14.28 -23.66 0.91
N GLU A 275 -13.76 -24.82 1.32
CA GLU A 275 -13.51 -25.94 0.44
C GLU A 275 -14.68 -26.93 0.41
N ASP A 276 -15.82 -26.55 0.99
CA ASP A 276 -17.04 -27.35 0.99
C ASP A 276 -17.53 -27.62 -0.44
N PRO A 277 -18.27 -28.72 -0.66
CA PRO A 277 -18.88 -29.01 -1.94
C PRO A 277 -19.76 -27.85 -2.43
N ILE A 278 -19.52 -27.41 -3.66
CA ILE A 278 -20.32 -26.35 -4.26
C ILE A 278 -21.68 -26.93 -4.70
N PRO A 279 -22.81 -26.45 -4.19
CA PRO A 279 -24.13 -26.88 -4.60
C PRO A 279 -24.34 -26.69 -6.12
N GLU A 280 -25.17 -27.53 -6.72
CA GLU A 280 -25.51 -27.38 -8.13
C GLU A 280 -26.14 -26.04 -8.44
N LYS A 281 -25.98 -25.57 -9.67
CA LYS A 281 -26.70 -24.38 -10.14
C LYS A 281 -28.19 -24.65 -10.21
N MET A 282 -28.98 -23.60 -10.12
CA MET A 282 -30.42 -23.68 -10.43
C MET A 282 -30.60 -24.25 -11.84
N GLU A 283 -31.43 -25.27 -12.00
CA GLU A 283 -31.74 -25.85 -13.33
C GLU A 283 -32.44 -24.83 -14.23
N SER A 284 -33.35 -24.05 -13.65
CA SER A 284 -33.99 -22.92 -14.30
C SER A 284 -34.14 -21.77 -13.32
N ALA A 285 -33.73 -20.57 -13.72
CA ALA A 285 -33.93 -19.36 -12.93
C ALA A 285 -35.03 -18.50 -13.59
N GLU A 286 -35.95 -17.99 -12.79
CA GLU A 286 -37.00 -17.07 -13.28
C GLU A 286 -36.36 -15.73 -13.73
N ILE A 287 -35.32 -15.29 -13.00
CA ILE A 287 -34.57 -14.06 -13.32
C ILE A 287 -33.09 -14.40 -13.32
N SER A 288 -32.39 -13.96 -14.35
CA SER A 288 -30.93 -14.07 -14.44
C SER A 288 -30.33 -12.86 -15.14
N ALA A 289 -29.14 -12.48 -14.71
CA ALA A 289 -28.37 -11.39 -15.34
C ALA A 289 -26.87 -11.60 -15.18
N ARG A 290 -26.11 -11.10 -16.15
CA ARG A 290 -24.63 -11.01 -16.08
C ARG A 290 -24.23 -9.55 -16.04
N TYR A 291 -23.27 -9.26 -15.16
CA TYR A 291 -22.64 -7.96 -15.02
C TYR A 291 -21.14 -8.10 -15.23
N GLU A 292 -20.54 -7.09 -15.85
CA GLU A 292 -19.14 -7.16 -16.27
C GLU A 292 -18.40 -5.88 -15.88
N ARG A 293 -17.16 -6.05 -15.41
CA ARG A 293 -16.22 -4.98 -15.16
C ARG A 293 -14.91 -5.28 -15.89
N PRO A 294 -14.45 -4.41 -16.80
CA PRO A 294 -13.18 -4.61 -17.51
C PRO A 294 -11.97 -4.42 -16.57
N TYR A 295 -10.77 -4.75 -17.06
CA TYR A 295 -9.53 -4.31 -16.44
C TYR A 295 -9.51 -2.80 -16.29
N GLN A 296 -9.01 -2.29 -15.18
CA GLN A 296 -8.95 -0.86 -14.91
C GLN A 296 -7.58 -0.48 -14.36
N MET A 297 -6.99 0.59 -14.89
CA MET A 297 -5.80 1.20 -14.31
C MET A 297 -6.15 2.05 -13.08
N HIS A 298 -5.16 2.28 -12.21
CA HIS A 298 -5.34 3.16 -11.04
C HIS A 298 -5.46 4.62 -11.42
N ALA A 299 -4.85 5.03 -12.53
CA ALA A 299 -4.88 6.38 -13.06
C ALA A 299 -4.50 7.45 -12.03
N ALA A 300 -3.46 7.20 -11.25
CA ALA A 300 -2.91 8.20 -10.35
C ALA A 300 -2.58 9.48 -11.13
N LEU A 301 -2.74 10.65 -10.50
CA LEU A 301 -2.60 11.94 -11.18
C LEU A 301 -1.20 12.11 -11.80
N ALA A 302 -0.14 11.72 -11.06
CA ALA A 302 1.18 11.56 -11.63
C ALA A 302 1.55 10.06 -11.67
N PRO A 303 2.32 9.63 -12.69
CA PRO A 303 2.84 8.26 -12.80
C PRO A 303 3.75 7.89 -11.64
N SER A 304 4.04 6.60 -11.49
CA SER A 304 4.89 6.10 -10.40
C SER A 304 6.31 6.64 -10.48
N ALA A 305 6.92 6.89 -9.33
CA ALA A 305 8.26 7.42 -9.21
C ALA A 305 8.93 6.93 -7.92
N ALA A 306 10.25 6.94 -7.90
CA ALA A 306 11.05 6.69 -6.69
C ALA A 306 12.43 7.33 -6.82
N LEU A 307 13.01 7.71 -5.68
CA LEU A 307 14.41 8.08 -5.58
C LEU A 307 15.17 6.97 -4.86
N ALA A 308 16.31 6.55 -5.41
CA ALA A 308 17.17 5.57 -4.76
C ALA A 308 18.64 6.03 -4.79
N LYS A 309 19.39 5.67 -3.76
CA LYS A 309 20.84 5.88 -3.70
C LYS A 309 21.50 4.62 -3.13
N TRP A 310 22.49 4.13 -3.85
CA TRP A 310 23.36 3.05 -3.39
C TRP A 310 24.67 3.59 -2.89
N THR A 311 25.08 3.20 -1.72
CA THR A 311 26.45 3.31 -1.21
C THR A 311 27.02 1.90 -1.08
N GLU A 312 28.33 1.74 -0.86
CA GLU A 312 28.96 0.42 -0.87
C GLU A 312 28.31 -0.62 0.06
N GLU A 313 27.53 -0.19 1.03
CA GLU A 313 26.93 -1.08 2.04
C GLU A 313 25.41 -0.88 2.23
N SER A 314 24.82 0.23 1.73
CA SER A 314 23.42 0.54 2.01
C SER A 314 22.67 1.08 0.80
N LEU A 315 21.41 0.69 0.70
CA LEU A 315 20.45 1.13 -0.31
C LEU A 315 19.37 1.98 0.35
N GLU A 316 19.41 3.28 0.10
CA GLU A 316 18.38 4.21 0.54
C GLU A 316 17.34 4.41 -0.57
N ILE A 317 16.04 4.32 -0.24
CA ILE A 317 14.94 4.46 -1.19
C ILE A 317 13.88 5.40 -0.62
N HIS A 318 13.40 6.33 -1.43
CA HIS A 318 12.20 7.13 -1.18
C HIS A 318 11.11 6.67 -2.14
N SER A 319 9.99 6.18 -1.61
CA SER A 319 8.91 5.57 -2.40
C SER A 319 7.53 5.92 -1.87
N HIS A 320 6.55 5.96 -2.76
CA HIS A 320 5.13 6.09 -2.40
C HIS A 320 4.40 4.75 -2.24
N SER A 321 5.14 3.68 -1.96
CA SER A 321 4.58 2.36 -1.68
C SER A 321 3.60 2.39 -0.49
N GLN A 322 2.57 1.56 -0.55
CA GLN A 322 1.64 1.37 0.58
C GLN A 322 2.22 0.51 1.72
N GLY A 323 3.38 -0.13 1.54
CA GLY A 323 3.99 -1.00 2.54
C GLY A 323 5.49 -1.06 2.40
N ILE A 324 6.19 -0.19 3.12
CA ILE A 324 7.65 -0.07 3.00
C ILE A 324 8.40 -1.32 3.49
N TYR A 325 7.92 -2.01 4.52
CA TYR A 325 8.55 -3.22 5.04
C TYR A 325 8.42 -4.42 4.09
N PRO A 326 7.24 -4.78 3.58
CA PRO A 326 7.12 -5.82 2.56
C PRO A 326 7.92 -5.51 1.29
N LEU A 327 7.99 -4.23 0.89
CA LEU A 327 8.79 -3.80 -0.24
C LEU A 327 10.29 -3.95 0.04
N ARG A 328 10.78 -3.49 1.20
CA ARG A 328 12.16 -3.67 1.65
C ARG A 328 12.61 -5.13 1.54
N ASN A 329 11.80 -6.03 2.13
CA ASN A 329 12.11 -7.45 2.17
C ASN A 329 12.18 -8.04 0.76
N SER A 330 11.28 -7.61 -0.14
CA SER A 330 11.24 -8.09 -1.53
C SER A 330 12.40 -7.54 -2.38
N ILE A 331 12.81 -6.28 -2.15
CA ILE A 331 13.98 -5.69 -2.80
C ILE A 331 15.27 -6.35 -2.30
N ALA A 332 15.42 -6.51 -0.99
CA ALA A 332 16.58 -7.16 -0.39
C ALA A 332 16.77 -8.60 -0.93
N ASP A 333 15.69 -9.40 -0.94
CA ASP A 333 15.69 -10.75 -1.50
C ASP A 333 16.02 -10.74 -3.02
N SER A 334 15.48 -9.79 -3.79
CA SER A 334 15.76 -9.66 -5.22
C SER A 334 17.22 -9.37 -5.54
N LEU A 335 17.88 -8.60 -4.66
CA LEU A 335 19.25 -8.11 -4.86
C LEU A 335 20.29 -8.93 -4.08
N GLY A 336 19.86 -9.89 -3.25
CA GLY A 336 20.73 -10.67 -2.37
C GLY A 336 21.36 -9.82 -1.26
N LEU A 337 20.65 -8.77 -0.81
CA LEU A 337 21.09 -7.89 0.26
C LEU A 337 20.53 -8.32 1.61
N VAL A 338 21.23 -7.98 2.68
CA VAL A 338 20.70 -8.05 4.05
C VAL A 338 19.61 -6.98 4.19
N GLN A 339 18.49 -7.32 4.83
CA GLN A 339 17.33 -6.42 4.93
C GLN A 339 17.68 -5.10 5.63
N GLU A 340 18.55 -5.15 6.62
CA GLU A 340 19.02 -3.99 7.40
C GLU A 340 19.82 -2.99 6.55
N ASN A 341 20.36 -3.44 5.42
CA ASN A 341 21.09 -2.61 4.47
C ASN A 341 20.16 -1.96 3.41
N VAL A 342 18.86 -2.21 3.47
CA VAL A 342 17.86 -1.57 2.62
C VAL A 342 16.96 -0.71 3.48
N ASP A 343 17.03 0.60 3.29
CA ASP A 343 16.28 1.59 4.03
C ASP A 343 15.25 2.27 3.13
N ILE A 344 13.98 2.18 3.49
CA ILE A 344 12.91 2.79 2.71
C ILE A 344 12.18 3.84 3.54
N THR A 345 12.16 5.06 3.03
CA THR A 345 11.34 6.16 3.55
C THR A 345 10.13 6.35 2.66
N HIS A 346 8.95 6.38 3.27
CA HIS A 346 7.73 6.72 2.54
C HIS A 346 7.66 8.22 2.25
N ILE A 347 7.48 8.56 0.98
CA ILE A 347 7.15 9.91 0.51
C ILE A 347 5.83 9.81 -0.27
N PRO A 348 4.83 10.67 0.01
CA PRO A 348 3.56 10.60 -0.70
C PRO A 348 3.68 10.72 -2.21
N GLY A 349 2.87 9.97 -2.94
CA GLY A 349 2.66 10.12 -4.38
C GLY A 349 1.38 10.89 -4.69
N SER A 350 1.21 11.34 -5.92
CA SER A 350 0.04 12.12 -6.36
C SER A 350 -1.17 11.26 -6.68
N GLY A 351 -1.48 10.33 -5.82
CA GLY A 351 -2.54 9.34 -5.93
C GLY A 351 -2.01 7.93 -5.73
N CYS A 352 -2.91 7.04 -5.32
CA CYS A 352 -2.55 5.64 -5.05
C CYS A 352 -3.66 4.72 -5.54
N TYR A 353 -4.84 4.80 -4.93
CA TYR A 353 -6.07 4.08 -5.26
C TYR A 353 -5.95 2.55 -5.19
N GLY A 354 -4.83 2.02 -4.73
CA GLY A 354 -4.53 0.60 -4.59
C GLY A 354 -3.07 0.31 -4.91
N HIS A 355 -2.79 -0.86 -5.45
CA HIS A 355 -1.44 -1.27 -5.80
C HIS A 355 -1.08 -0.83 -7.23
N ASN A 356 -0.66 0.42 -7.37
CA ASN A 356 -0.11 0.99 -8.62
C ASN A 356 1.38 0.60 -8.79
N GLY A 357 2.11 1.24 -9.72
CA GLY A 357 3.50 0.95 -10.04
C GLY A 357 4.55 1.41 -9.00
N ALA A 358 4.15 1.90 -7.82
CA ALA A 358 5.08 2.45 -6.81
C ALA A 358 6.19 1.48 -6.38
N ASP A 359 5.82 0.22 -6.15
CA ASP A 359 6.77 -0.83 -5.73
C ASP A 359 7.75 -1.17 -6.86
N ASP A 360 7.27 -1.18 -8.09
CA ASP A 360 8.07 -1.44 -9.29
C ASP A 360 9.05 -0.30 -9.54
N ALA A 361 8.58 0.96 -9.48
CA ALA A 361 9.44 2.14 -9.65
C ALA A 361 10.54 2.20 -8.58
N ALA A 362 10.24 1.82 -7.34
CA ALA A 362 11.22 1.74 -6.27
C ALA A 362 12.31 0.71 -6.56
N PHE A 363 11.93 -0.48 -7.03
CA PHE A 363 12.88 -1.52 -7.39
C PHE A 363 13.72 -1.15 -8.62
N GLU A 364 13.11 -0.56 -9.64
CA GLU A 364 13.82 -0.09 -10.84
C GLU A 364 14.82 1.02 -10.51
N ALA A 365 14.45 1.97 -9.64
CA ALA A 365 15.37 3.00 -9.16
C ALA A 365 16.56 2.38 -8.41
N ALA A 366 16.31 1.35 -7.59
CA ALA A 366 17.36 0.61 -6.90
C ALA A 366 18.33 -0.09 -7.87
N LEU A 367 17.83 -0.77 -8.92
CA LEU A 367 18.64 -1.42 -9.94
C LEU A 367 19.57 -0.41 -10.65
N ILE A 368 19.06 0.78 -10.94
CA ILE A 368 19.84 1.84 -11.59
C ILE A 368 20.89 2.39 -10.61
N ALA A 369 20.48 2.68 -9.37
CA ALA A 369 21.38 3.23 -8.36
C ALA A 369 22.56 2.30 -8.03
N MET A 370 22.34 0.98 -8.02
CA MET A 370 23.43 0.01 -7.81
C MET A 370 24.49 0.00 -8.91
N GLN A 371 24.14 0.40 -10.12
CA GLN A 371 25.12 0.57 -11.22
C GLN A 371 25.78 1.95 -11.23
N MET A 372 25.34 2.87 -10.35
CA MET A 372 25.85 4.24 -10.21
C MET A 372 26.11 4.60 -8.73
N PRO A 373 27.03 3.90 -8.04
CA PRO A 373 27.26 4.10 -6.61
C PRO A 373 27.51 5.57 -6.26
N GLY A 374 26.95 6.02 -5.15
CA GLY A 374 27.08 7.39 -4.64
C GLY A 374 26.13 8.40 -5.31
N THR A 375 25.56 8.09 -6.47
CA THR A 375 24.66 9.00 -7.21
C THR A 375 23.19 8.75 -6.82
N PRO A 376 22.47 9.75 -6.31
CA PRO A 376 21.01 9.62 -6.11
C PRO A 376 20.31 9.57 -7.49
N ILE A 377 19.39 8.64 -7.64
CA ILE A 377 18.65 8.41 -8.90
C ILE A 377 17.16 8.66 -8.70
N LEU A 378 16.61 9.69 -9.33
CA LEU A 378 15.17 9.92 -9.40
C LEU A 378 14.61 9.30 -10.67
N LEU A 379 13.98 8.14 -10.53
CA LEU A 379 13.25 7.48 -11.59
C LEU A 379 11.80 7.98 -11.60
N LYS A 380 11.31 8.35 -12.77
CA LYS A 380 9.89 8.66 -13.02
C LYS A 380 9.40 7.83 -14.20
N TRP A 381 8.27 7.18 -14.06
CA TRP A 381 7.57 6.55 -15.17
C TRP A 381 6.91 7.60 -16.06
N THR A 382 6.63 7.25 -17.31
CA THR A 382 5.74 8.03 -18.17
C THR A 382 4.29 7.62 -17.93
N ARG A 383 3.34 8.37 -18.52
CA ARG A 383 1.93 7.97 -18.47
C ARG A 383 1.69 6.68 -19.25
N GLU A 384 2.42 6.48 -20.34
CA GLU A 384 2.39 5.26 -21.14
C GLU A 384 2.94 4.07 -20.35
N ASP A 385 4.03 4.26 -19.59
CA ASP A 385 4.56 3.22 -18.69
C ASP A 385 3.52 2.82 -17.63
N GLU A 386 2.92 3.81 -16.97
CA GLU A 386 1.90 3.56 -15.94
C GLU A 386 0.71 2.81 -16.53
N HIS A 387 0.20 3.29 -17.68
CA HIS A 387 -0.94 2.65 -18.34
C HIS A 387 -0.65 1.22 -18.78
N THR A 388 0.56 0.92 -19.25
CA THR A 388 0.90 -0.40 -19.80
C THR A 388 1.37 -1.38 -18.74
N TRP A 389 2.07 -0.89 -17.69
CA TRP A 389 2.87 -1.74 -16.82
C TRP A 389 2.47 -1.76 -15.35
N GLU A 390 1.61 -0.84 -14.88
CA GLU A 390 1.09 -0.97 -13.52
C GLU A 390 0.25 -2.26 -13.36
N PRO A 391 0.11 -2.80 -12.14
CA PRO A 391 -0.85 -3.88 -11.90
C PRO A 391 -2.27 -3.36 -12.04
N TYR A 392 -3.08 -3.94 -12.93
CA TYR A 392 -4.47 -3.54 -13.12
C TYR A 392 -5.41 -4.04 -12.01
N ALA A 393 -6.54 -3.36 -11.82
CA ALA A 393 -7.70 -4.00 -11.21
C ALA A 393 -8.14 -5.16 -12.09
N PRO A 394 -8.36 -6.37 -11.55
CA PRO A 394 -8.80 -7.51 -12.33
C PRO A 394 -10.12 -7.26 -13.04
N ALA A 395 -10.28 -7.79 -14.24
CA ALA A 395 -11.59 -7.91 -14.87
C ALA A 395 -12.48 -8.86 -14.03
N MET A 396 -13.79 -8.62 -14.05
CA MET A 396 -14.77 -9.42 -13.32
C MET A 396 -16.00 -9.68 -14.17
N ALA A 397 -16.51 -10.92 -14.15
CA ALA A 397 -17.84 -11.28 -14.60
C ALA A 397 -18.63 -11.80 -13.39
N ILE A 398 -19.86 -11.34 -13.23
CA ILE A 398 -20.75 -11.72 -12.11
C ILE A 398 -22.07 -12.22 -12.70
N ASP A 399 -22.35 -13.51 -12.49
CA ASP A 399 -23.62 -14.15 -12.86
C ASP A 399 -24.53 -14.17 -11.65
N LEU A 400 -25.71 -13.57 -11.78
CA LEU A 400 -26.75 -13.58 -10.77
C LEU A 400 -27.98 -14.32 -11.27
N ALA A 401 -28.64 -15.06 -10.39
CA ALA A 401 -29.87 -15.80 -10.68
C ALA A 401 -30.76 -15.87 -9.44
N ALA A 402 -32.05 -15.85 -9.64
CA ALA A 402 -33.04 -15.95 -8.57
C ALA A 402 -34.32 -16.66 -9.01
N ASN A 403 -34.97 -17.34 -8.04
CA ASN A 403 -36.32 -17.81 -8.11
C ASN A 403 -37.18 -17.05 -7.10
N LEU A 404 -38.45 -16.85 -7.42
CA LEU A 404 -39.40 -16.10 -6.60
C LEU A 404 -40.38 -17.02 -5.88
N SER A 405 -40.93 -16.55 -4.80
CA SER A 405 -42.08 -17.11 -4.13
C SER A 405 -42.99 -15.95 -3.71
N GLY A 406 -43.99 -15.66 -4.53
CA GLY A 406 -44.72 -14.40 -4.50
C GLY A 406 -43.78 -13.22 -4.81
N ASP A 407 -43.79 -12.22 -3.96
CA ASP A 407 -42.93 -11.01 -4.13
C ASP A 407 -41.56 -11.16 -3.47
N LEU A 408 -41.16 -12.34 -3.00
CA LEU A 408 -39.91 -12.59 -2.29
C LEU A 408 -39.00 -13.51 -3.10
N ILE A 409 -37.69 -13.24 -3.04
CA ILE A 409 -36.66 -14.14 -3.56
C ILE A 409 -36.58 -15.36 -2.63
N SER A 410 -36.93 -16.54 -3.15
CA SER A 410 -36.85 -17.82 -2.45
C SER A 410 -35.46 -18.46 -2.54
N GLU A 411 -34.81 -18.31 -3.69
CA GLU A 411 -33.46 -18.79 -3.98
C GLU A 411 -32.63 -17.70 -4.66
N TYR A 412 -31.40 -17.53 -4.23
CA TYR A 412 -30.45 -16.57 -4.78
C TYR A 412 -29.13 -17.25 -5.08
N SER A 413 -28.60 -17.06 -6.27
CA SER A 413 -27.26 -17.53 -6.68
C SER A 413 -26.43 -16.40 -7.23
N ALA A 414 -25.19 -16.29 -6.78
CA ALA A 414 -24.18 -15.39 -7.33
C ALA A 414 -22.89 -16.16 -7.61
N GLU A 415 -22.38 -16.03 -8.81
CA GLU A 415 -21.06 -16.54 -9.22
C GLU A 415 -20.20 -15.39 -9.71
N VAL A 416 -19.03 -15.20 -9.09
CA VAL A 416 -18.02 -14.22 -9.54
C VAL A 416 -16.84 -14.93 -10.15
N PHE A 417 -16.42 -14.45 -11.32
CA PHE A 417 -15.24 -14.89 -12.07
C PHE A 417 -14.27 -13.72 -12.16
N SER A 418 -13.01 -13.94 -11.81
CA SER A 418 -12.00 -12.88 -11.84
C SER A 418 -10.59 -13.43 -11.72
N ASP A 419 -9.61 -12.61 -12.10
CA ASP A 419 -8.21 -12.81 -11.77
C ASP A 419 -7.92 -12.51 -10.29
N THR A 420 -6.66 -12.64 -9.89
CA THR A 420 -6.26 -12.37 -8.52
C THR A 420 -6.23 -10.87 -8.19
N HIS A 421 -6.74 -10.49 -7.03
CA HIS A 421 -6.55 -9.17 -6.42
C HIS A 421 -5.30 -9.13 -5.51
N ARG A 422 -4.41 -10.15 -5.59
CA ARG A 422 -3.30 -10.36 -4.65
C ARG A 422 -1.94 -10.26 -5.36
N GLY A 423 -1.67 -9.13 -6.01
CA GLY A 423 -0.44 -8.88 -6.77
C GLY A 423 0.69 -8.19 -6.00
N ARG A 424 0.50 -7.74 -4.76
CA ARG A 424 1.52 -6.96 -4.01
C ARG A 424 2.75 -7.79 -3.67
N PRO A 425 3.96 -7.20 -3.65
CA PRO A 425 5.14 -7.80 -3.05
C PRO A 425 4.84 -8.22 -1.60
N ARG A 426 5.24 -9.44 -1.26
CA ARG A 426 5.11 -9.96 0.11
C ARG A 426 6.26 -10.92 0.35
N PRO A 427 6.85 -10.91 1.55
CA PRO A 427 7.83 -11.92 1.92
C PRO A 427 7.16 -13.30 1.89
N GLY A 428 7.92 -14.32 1.62
CA GLY A 428 7.42 -15.70 1.61
C GLY A 428 8.35 -16.64 0.86
N GLU A 429 7.99 -17.91 0.90
CA GLU A 429 8.73 -18.97 0.23
C GLU A 429 8.80 -18.78 -1.29
N LYS A 430 9.81 -19.38 -1.91
CA LYS A 430 10.01 -19.44 -3.37
C LYS A 430 10.07 -18.04 -4.03
N ARG A 431 10.68 -17.07 -3.35
CA ARG A 431 10.85 -15.70 -3.88
C ARG A 431 9.52 -15.04 -4.28
N ALA A 432 8.47 -15.26 -3.47
CA ALA A 432 7.13 -14.72 -3.76
C ALA A 432 7.07 -13.19 -3.79
N GLY A 433 7.92 -12.50 -3.02
CA GLY A 433 8.08 -11.05 -3.08
C GLY A 433 8.75 -10.57 -4.36
N PRO A 434 9.97 -11.03 -4.67
CA PRO A 434 10.67 -10.73 -5.93
C PRO A 434 9.84 -11.01 -7.19
N ALA A 435 9.11 -12.11 -7.24
CA ALA A 435 8.26 -12.47 -8.37
C ALA A 435 7.12 -11.47 -8.67
N LYS A 436 6.84 -10.53 -7.74
CA LYS A 436 5.85 -9.46 -7.93
C LYS A 436 6.45 -8.15 -8.44
N LEU A 437 7.76 -8.00 -8.42
CA LEU A 437 8.46 -6.81 -8.91
C LEU A 437 8.71 -6.95 -10.42
N LEU A 438 8.18 -6.01 -11.19
CA LEU A 438 8.14 -6.08 -12.65
C LEU A 438 9.50 -6.33 -13.29
N ALA A 439 10.50 -5.54 -12.89
CA ALA A 439 11.82 -5.58 -13.54
C ALA A 439 12.51 -6.94 -13.43
N ASN A 440 12.20 -7.74 -12.39
CA ASN A 440 12.77 -9.07 -12.22
C ASN A 440 12.49 -10.03 -13.39
N ARG A 441 11.43 -9.81 -14.18
CA ARG A 441 11.16 -10.61 -15.39
C ARG A 441 12.15 -10.38 -16.52
N PHE A 442 12.77 -9.21 -16.55
CA PHE A 442 13.59 -8.74 -17.67
C PHE A 442 15.09 -8.78 -17.40
N ARG A 443 15.50 -9.08 -16.16
CA ARG A 443 16.89 -9.16 -15.78
C ARG A 443 17.62 -10.31 -16.49
N ALA A 444 18.94 -10.29 -16.46
CA ALA A 444 19.78 -11.37 -16.99
C ALA A 444 19.51 -12.71 -16.28
N ASP A 445 19.23 -12.67 -14.96
CA ASP A 445 18.72 -13.79 -14.17
C ASP A 445 17.25 -13.51 -13.80
N PRO A 446 16.28 -13.88 -14.65
CA PRO A 446 14.90 -13.49 -14.48
C PRO A 446 14.18 -14.28 -13.39
N ILE A 447 13.31 -13.61 -12.64
CA ILE A 447 12.41 -14.23 -11.69
C ILE A 447 10.99 -14.20 -12.29
N ASN A 448 10.50 -15.35 -12.67
CA ASN A 448 9.17 -15.47 -13.27
C ASN A 448 8.05 -15.22 -12.26
N PRO A 449 6.94 -14.63 -12.68
CA PRO A 449 5.77 -14.47 -11.83
C PRO A 449 5.27 -15.81 -11.29
N ASN A 450 4.89 -15.83 -10.02
CA ASN A 450 4.23 -16.98 -9.42
C ASN A 450 2.79 -17.10 -9.97
N PRO A 451 2.22 -18.33 -10.00
CA PRO A 451 0.82 -18.53 -10.31
C PRO A 451 -0.11 -17.66 -9.46
N ALA A 452 -1.23 -17.26 -10.03
CA ALA A 452 -2.24 -16.50 -9.32
C ALA A 452 -2.75 -17.28 -8.08
N MET A 453 -2.81 -16.60 -6.94
CA MET A 453 -3.25 -17.20 -5.68
C MET A 453 -4.60 -16.61 -5.24
N PRO A 454 -5.53 -17.44 -4.75
CA PRO A 454 -6.80 -16.94 -4.21
C PRO A 454 -6.56 -16.13 -2.93
N ASN A 455 -7.39 -15.12 -2.71
CA ASN A 455 -7.54 -14.51 -1.40
C ASN A 455 -8.61 -15.30 -0.63
N LEU A 456 -8.24 -15.88 0.52
CA LEU A 456 -9.13 -16.71 1.35
C LEU A 456 -9.61 -15.96 2.61
N GLY A 457 -9.24 -14.69 2.79
CA GLY A 457 -9.72 -13.90 3.91
C GLY A 457 -11.23 -13.61 3.83
N ASN A 458 -11.85 -13.39 4.97
CA ASN A 458 -13.24 -12.98 5.06
C ASN A 458 -13.48 -11.65 4.34
N HIS A 459 -14.55 -11.55 3.56
CA HIS A 459 -14.92 -10.37 2.76
C HIS A 459 -13.74 -9.72 2.02
N ALA A 460 -12.94 -10.53 1.31
CA ALA A 460 -11.68 -10.08 0.71
C ALA A 460 -11.56 -10.38 -0.80
N GLY A 461 -10.71 -9.66 -1.50
CA GLY A 461 -10.45 -9.86 -2.93
C GLY A 461 -11.71 -9.79 -3.79
N MET A 462 -11.87 -10.75 -4.73
CA MET A 462 -12.99 -10.77 -5.67
C MET A 462 -14.34 -11.03 -5.00
N HIS A 463 -14.39 -11.75 -3.86
CA HIS A 463 -15.64 -12.08 -3.17
C HIS A 463 -16.05 -11.04 -2.10
N ARG A 464 -15.32 -9.90 -2.03
CA ARG A 464 -15.73 -8.83 -1.13
C ARG A 464 -17.13 -8.31 -1.50
N ASN A 465 -18.07 -8.37 -0.52
CA ASN A 465 -19.49 -8.04 -0.72
C ASN A 465 -20.21 -8.91 -1.78
N LEU A 466 -19.71 -10.11 -2.09
CA LEU A 466 -20.48 -11.10 -2.85
C LEU A 466 -21.63 -11.65 -2.01
N ASP A 467 -21.39 -11.85 -0.71
CA ASP A 467 -22.43 -12.17 0.26
C ASP A 467 -23.20 -10.89 0.61
N PRO A 468 -24.49 -10.80 0.20
CA PRO A 468 -25.27 -9.58 0.32
C PRO A 468 -25.73 -9.34 1.76
N ILE A 469 -26.09 -8.09 2.07
CA ILE A 469 -26.72 -7.71 3.32
C ILE A 469 -28.21 -8.12 3.40
N TYR A 470 -28.78 -8.53 2.27
CA TYR A 470 -30.15 -9.02 2.20
C TYR A 470 -30.28 -10.43 2.77
N THR A 471 -31.40 -10.73 3.38
CA THR A 471 -31.73 -12.07 3.89
C THR A 471 -32.43 -12.87 2.84
N PHE A 472 -31.79 -13.90 2.31
CA PHE A 472 -32.43 -14.88 1.42
C PHE A 472 -32.59 -16.21 2.12
N ARG A 473 -33.65 -16.93 1.81
CA ARG A 473 -33.93 -18.25 2.40
C ARG A 473 -32.85 -19.26 1.99
N ASN A 474 -32.51 -19.29 0.71
CA ASN A 474 -31.45 -20.13 0.14
C ASN A 474 -30.47 -19.26 -0.63
N LYS A 475 -29.19 -19.39 -0.28
CA LYS A 475 -28.07 -18.68 -0.98
C LYS A 475 -27.06 -19.67 -1.53
N ARG A 476 -26.65 -19.47 -2.77
CA ARG A 476 -25.47 -20.12 -3.37
C ARG A 476 -24.52 -19.05 -3.87
N LEU A 477 -23.37 -18.90 -3.22
CA LEU A 477 -22.37 -17.90 -3.54
C LEU A 477 -21.08 -18.59 -3.93
N VAL A 478 -20.57 -18.35 -5.13
CA VAL A 478 -19.38 -19.03 -5.64
C VAL A 478 -18.37 -18.02 -6.15
N LYS A 479 -17.11 -18.23 -5.77
CA LYS A 479 -15.98 -17.48 -6.35
C LYS A 479 -15.15 -18.39 -7.23
N ASN A 480 -14.80 -17.91 -8.43
CA ASN A 480 -14.00 -18.60 -9.42
C ASN A 480 -12.72 -17.79 -9.70
N LEU A 481 -11.56 -18.31 -9.28
CA LEU A 481 -10.27 -17.70 -9.60
C LEU A 481 -9.79 -18.22 -10.96
N CYS A 482 -9.67 -17.31 -11.92
CA CYS A 482 -9.05 -17.56 -13.21
C CYS A 482 -7.53 -17.48 -13.05
N ALA A 483 -6.82 -18.57 -13.33
CA ALA A 483 -5.38 -18.65 -13.13
C ALA A 483 -4.57 -18.16 -14.32
N ASP A 484 -5.12 -18.27 -15.51
CA ASP A 484 -4.49 -17.85 -16.77
C ASP A 484 -4.85 -16.39 -17.04
N ILE A 485 -4.06 -15.48 -16.49
CA ILE A 485 -4.27 -14.04 -16.53
C ILE A 485 -3.57 -13.39 -17.75
N LEU A 486 -4.26 -12.43 -18.38
CA LEU A 486 -3.71 -11.66 -19.51
C LEU A 486 -2.75 -10.54 -19.05
N HIS A 487 -3.05 -9.92 -17.92
CA HIS A 487 -2.32 -8.79 -17.38
C HIS A 487 -1.86 -9.04 -15.97
N ARG A 488 -0.85 -8.30 -15.51
CA ARG A 488 -0.55 -8.21 -14.08
C ARG A 488 -1.74 -7.58 -13.37
N THR A 489 -2.28 -8.29 -12.39
CA THR A 489 -3.43 -7.82 -11.62
C THR A 489 -3.13 -7.70 -10.14
N SER A 490 -3.76 -6.73 -9.50
CA SER A 490 -3.65 -6.53 -8.05
C SER A 490 -4.86 -5.77 -7.49
N ALA A 491 -4.72 -5.33 -6.24
CA ALA A 491 -5.75 -4.64 -5.51
C ALA A 491 -5.94 -3.21 -6.04
N MET A 492 -7.10 -2.87 -6.55
CA MET A 492 -7.60 -1.51 -6.67
C MET A 492 -8.60 -1.21 -5.55
N ARG A 493 -8.79 0.06 -5.21
CA ARG A 493 -9.78 0.51 -4.23
C ARG A 493 -11.11 -0.20 -4.40
N CYS A 494 -11.72 -0.62 -3.29
CA CYS A 494 -12.92 -1.45 -3.19
C CYS A 494 -12.74 -2.93 -3.56
N LEU A 495 -11.69 -3.34 -4.25
CA LEU A 495 -11.50 -4.73 -4.67
C LEU A 495 -12.71 -5.25 -5.49
N GLY A 496 -13.29 -6.40 -5.12
CA GLY A 496 -14.52 -6.93 -5.72
C GLY A 496 -15.79 -6.18 -5.33
N ALA A 497 -15.79 -5.43 -4.21
CA ALA A 497 -17.01 -4.84 -3.67
C ALA A 497 -17.74 -3.93 -4.67
N ALA A 498 -17.01 -3.09 -5.40
CA ALA A 498 -17.65 -2.17 -6.34
C ALA A 498 -18.46 -2.91 -7.43
N ALA A 499 -17.90 -3.98 -7.99
CA ALA A 499 -18.57 -4.77 -9.02
C ALA A 499 -19.71 -5.64 -8.43
N ASN A 500 -19.45 -6.30 -7.29
CA ASN A 500 -20.43 -7.17 -6.67
C ASN A 500 -21.65 -6.38 -6.16
N VAL A 501 -21.44 -5.21 -5.53
CA VAL A 501 -22.54 -4.35 -5.07
C VAL A 501 -23.30 -3.77 -6.26
N PHE A 502 -22.58 -3.28 -7.30
CA PHE A 502 -23.25 -2.81 -8.52
C PHE A 502 -24.14 -3.89 -9.13
N ALA A 503 -23.60 -5.11 -9.29
CA ALA A 503 -24.37 -6.22 -9.86
C ALA A 503 -25.59 -6.55 -8.99
N LEU A 504 -25.41 -6.68 -7.67
CA LEU A 504 -26.49 -6.98 -6.72
C LEU A 504 -27.59 -5.93 -6.75
N GLU A 505 -27.23 -4.64 -6.61
CA GLU A 505 -28.24 -3.57 -6.51
C GLU A 505 -28.96 -3.30 -7.84
N CYS A 506 -28.31 -3.57 -8.98
CA CYS A 506 -28.99 -3.53 -10.28
C CYS A 506 -29.90 -4.75 -10.51
N PHE A 507 -29.60 -5.87 -9.86
CA PHE A 507 -30.40 -7.10 -9.98
C PHE A 507 -31.66 -7.02 -9.10
N MET A 508 -31.61 -6.41 -7.91
CA MET A 508 -32.74 -6.16 -7.00
C MET A 508 -33.69 -5.10 -7.55
#